data_5ecaca9a255da5533e22465aae4719c0
#
_entry.id   5ecaca9a255da5533e22465aae4719c0
#
_cell.length_a   1.000
_cell.length_b   1.000
_cell.length_c   1.000
_cell.angle_alpha   90.00
_cell.angle_beta   90.00
_cell.angle_gamma   90.00
#
_symmetry.space_group_name_H-M   'P 1'
#
loop_
_entity.id
_entity.type
_entity.pdbx_description
1 polymer ?
#
loop_
_entity_poly.entity_id
_entity_poly.type
_entity_poly.pdbx_seq_one_letter_code
_entity_poly.pdbx_strand_id
1 'polypeptide(L)'
;MYNILICDDDRDIVEALKIYLSGEDYRLFAAYNGQEALDTVRQHEIHCILMDVMMPKMDGITATAALRRESNVPIILLTAKSESSDKVLGLNIGADD
;
A
#
# COMPACT_ATOMS: atom_id res chain seq x y z
N MET A 1 -3.40 -18.56 -0.75
CA MET A 1 -2.69 -17.52 0.02
C MET A 1 -2.66 -16.23 -0.79
N TYR A 2 -2.96 -15.12 -0.15
CA TYR A 2 -2.99 -13.86 -0.84
C TYR A 2 -1.73 -13.06 -0.57
N ASN A 3 -1.25 -12.39 -1.58
CA ASN A 3 -0.06 -11.54 -1.45
C ASN A 3 -0.49 -10.11 -1.22
N ILE A 4 -0.08 -9.56 -0.10
CA ILE A 4 -0.43 -8.19 0.29
C ILE A 4 0.84 -7.36 0.31
N LEU A 5 0.82 -6.23 -0.38
CA LEU A 5 1.94 -5.31 -0.37
C LEU A 5 1.62 -4.15 0.56
N ILE A 6 2.50 -3.87 1.48
CA ILE A 6 2.36 -2.74 2.38
C ILE A 6 3.38 -1.70 1.94
N CYS A 7 2.91 -0.52 1.58
CA CYS A 7 3.79 0.53 1.09
C CYS A 7 3.69 1.75 1.97
N ASP A 8 4.74 2.04 2.72
CA ASP A 8 4.76 3.15 3.65
C ASP A 8 6.23 3.45 3.94
N ASP A 9 6.62 4.72 4.01
CA ASP A 9 8.00 5.05 4.28
C ASP A 9 8.35 4.92 5.76
N ASP A 10 7.38 4.77 6.62
CA ASP A 10 7.62 4.59 8.04
C ASP A 10 7.75 3.10 8.35
N ARG A 11 8.96 2.67 8.64
CA ARG A 11 9.20 1.25 8.86
C ARG A 11 8.47 0.70 10.08
N ASP A 12 8.23 1.54 11.08
CA ASP A 12 7.50 1.07 12.25
C ASP A 12 6.06 0.76 11.91
N ILE A 13 5.45 1.55 11.02
CA ILE A 13 4.10 1.29 10.59
C ILE A 13 4.06 0.01 9.77
N VAL A 14 5.03 -0.19 8.90
CA VAL A 14 5.09 -1.41 8.12
C VAL A 14 5.18 -2.62 9.03
N GLU A 15 6.04 -2.54 10.04
CA GLU A 15 6.19 -3.67 10.95
C GLU A 15 4.93 -3.92 11.76
N ALA A 16 4.25 -2.85 12.18
CA ALA A 16 3.01 -3.01 12.91
C ALA A 16 1.96 -3.67 12.05
N LEU A 17 1.86 -3.28 10.78
CA LEU A 17 0.89 -3.88 9.89
C LEU A 17 1.23 -5.34 9.59
N LYS A 18 2.51 -5.64 9.49
CA LYS A 18 2.90 -7.03 9.30
C LYS A 18 2.48 -7.89 10.49
N ILE A 19 2.63 -7.35 11.70
CA ILE A 19 2.22 -8.10 12.88
C ILE A 19 0.71 -8.28 12.88
N TYR A 20 -0.02 -7.24 12.56
CA TYR A 20 -1.44 -7.32 12.53
C TYR A 20 -1.94 -8.35 11.55
N LEU A 21 -1.32 -8.45 10.38
CA LEU A 21 -1.76 -9.35 9.33
C LEU A 21 -1.12 -10.72 9.41
N SER A 22 -0.13 -10.88 10.27
CA SER A 22 0.49 -12.19 10.40
C SER A 22 -0.53 -13.14 11.02
N GLY A 23 -0.41 -14.37 10.78
CA GLY A 23 -1.38 -15.31 11.31
C GLY A 23 -2.57 -15.52 10.41
N GLU A 24 -2.78 -14.62 9.45
CA GLU A 24 -3.79 -14.84 8.46
C GLU A 24 -3.14 -15.56 7.29
N ASP A 25 -3.89 -15.89 6.30
CA ASP A 25 -3.35 -16.62 5.16
C ASP A 25 -2.81 -15.63 4.14
N TYR A 26 -1.90 -14.77 4.55
CA TYR A 26 -1.34 -13.75 3.70
C TYR A 26 0.17 -13.89 3.61
N ARG A 27 0.69 -13.59 2.43
CA ARG A 27 2.12 -13.44 2.25
C ARG A 27 2.34 -11.95 2.15
N LEU A 28 3.22 -11.41 2.99
CA LEU A 28 3.36 -9.98 3.11
C LEU A 28 4.63 -9.48 2.46
N PHE A 29 4.49 -8.39 1.71
CA PHE A 29 5.61 -7.73 1.05
C PHE A 29 5.66 -6.30 1.55
N ALA A 30 6.82 -5.71 1.54
CA ALA A 30 6.97 -4.32 1.99
C ALA A 30 7.67 -3.50 0.95
N ALA A 31 7.23 -2.27 0.80
CA ALA A 31 7.89 -1.29 -0.03
C ALA A 31 7.92 0.01 0.76
N TYR A 32 8.97 0.77 0.63
CA TYR A 32 9.12 1.95 1.46
C TYR A 32 9.02 3.25 0.66
N ASN A 33 8.69 3.14 -0.60
CA ASN A 33 8.36 4.28 -1.44
C ASN A 33 7.62 3.78 -2.68
N GLY A 34 7.11 4.71 -3.46
CA GLY A 34 6.29 4.35 -4.61
C GLY A 34 7.03 3.56 -5.67
N GLN A 35 8.30 3.88 -5.85
CA GLN A 35 9.08 3.16 -6.86
C GLN A 35 9.26 1.70 -6.47
N GLU A 36 9.53 1.45 -5.19
CA GLU A 36 9.64 0.08 -4.72
C GLU A 36 8.32 -0.66 -4.87
N ALA A 37 7.21 0.05 -4.67
CA ALA A 37 5.90 -0.57 -4.85
C ALA A 37 5.70 -1.00 -6.31
N LEU A 38 6.06 -0.15 -7.25
CA LEU A 38 5.95 -0.50 -8.65
C LEU A 38 6.81 -1.71 -8.98
N ASP A 39 8.03 -1.71 -8.47
CA ASP A 39 8.95 -2.81 -8.74
C ASP A 39 8.40 -4.11 -8.17
N THR A 40 7.81 -4.05 -6.99
CA THR A 40 7.27 -5.25 -6.35
C THR A 40 6.10 -5.81 -7.14
N VAL A 41 5.23 -4.93 -7.61
CA VAL A 41 4.08 -5.38 -8.38
C VAL A 41 4.52 -6.02 -9.71
N ARG A 42 5.61 -5.52 -10.27
CA ARG A 42 6.11 -6.10 -11.52
C ARG A 42 6.77 -7.45 -11.31
N GLN A 43 7.30 -7.70 -10.12
CA GLN A 43 8.05 -8.91 -9.86
C GLN A 43 7.23 -10.01 -9.20
N HIS A 44 6.14 -9.66 -8.55
CA HIS A 44 5.33 -10.62 -7.81
C HIS A 44 3.87 -10.41 -8.10
N GLU A 45 3.09 -11.44 -7.95
CA GLU A 45 1.65 -11.31 -8.11
C GLU A 45 1.09 -10.77 -6.82
N ILE A 46 0.68 -9.52 -6.80
CA ILE A 46 0.15 -8.87 -5.61
C ILE A 46 -1.36 -8.79 -5.72
N HIS A 47 -2.05 -9.16 -4.67
CA HIS A 47 -3.51 -9.23 -4.68
C HIS A 47 -4.15 -8.01 -4.02
N CYS A 48 -3.42 -7.28 -3.21
CA CYS A 48 -3.94 -6.06 -2.60
C CYS A 48 -2.78 -5.21 -2.13
N ILE A 49 -2.90 -3.91 -2.23
CA ILE A 49 -1.87 -2.99 -1.78
C ILE A 49 -2.43 -2.06 -0.72
N LEU A 50 -1.72 -1.93 0.39
CA LEU A 50 -2.02 -0.92 1.39
C LEU A 50 -1.01 0.20 1.15
N MET A 51 -1.48 1.35 0.70
CA MET A 51 -0.61 2.41 0.20
C MET A 51 -0.72 3.66 1.04
N ASP A 52 0.39 4.10 1.61
CA ASP A 52 0.43 5.37 2.32
C ASP A 52 0.40 6.51 1.30
N VAL A 53 -0.38 7.54 1.58
CA VAL A 53 -0.50 8.66 0.68
C VAL A 53 0.72 9.57 0.77
N MET A 54 1.26 9.75 1.96
CA MET A 54 2.34 10.70 2.17
C MET A 54 3.68 10.00 2.19
N MET A 55 4.32 9.92 1.07
CA MET A 55 5.63 9.30 0.99
C MET A 55 6.58 10.19 0.21
N PRO A 56 7.88 10.10 0.50
CA PRO A 56 8.84 10.87 -0.28
C PRO A 56 8.99 10.24 -1.65
N LYS A 57 9.71 10.82 -2.51
CA LYS A 57 9.97 10.36 -3.86
C LYS A 57 8.73 10.28 -4.71
N MET A 58 7.85 9.38 -4.43
CA MET A 58 6.62 9.23 -5.20
C MET A 58 5.51 8.99 -4.21
N ASP A 59 4.62 9.95 -4.05
CA ASP A 59 3.55 9.82 -3.06
C ASP A 59 2.53 8.77 -3.48
N GLY A 60 1.65 8.43 -2.58
CA GLY A 60 0.72 7.34 -2.80
C GLY A 60 -0.25 7.59 -3.95
N ILE A 61 -0.65 8.83 -4.15
CA ILE A 61 -1.56 9.13 -5.25
C ILE A 61 -0.86 8.96 -6.59
N THR A 62 0.37 9.46 -6.70
CA THR A 62 1.14 9.30 -7.93
C THR A 62 1.45 7.84 -8.19
N ALA A 63 1.81 7.11 -7.14
CA ALA A 63 2.10 5.70 -7.28
C ALA A 63 0.87 4.93 -7.73
N THR A 64 -0.30 5.28 -7.18
CA THR A 64 -1.54 4.62 -7.57
C THR A 64 -1.82 4.86 -9.04
N ALA A 65 -1.63 6.08 -9.52
CA ALA A 65 -1.86 6.37 -10.92
C ALA A 65 -0.92 5.55 -11.81
N ALA A 66 0.34 5.44 -11.40
CA ALA A 66 1.29 4.65 -12.18
C ALA A 66 0.92 3.18 -12.18
N LEU A 67 0.49 2.67 -11.03
CA LEU A 67 0.10 1.27 -10.94
C LEU A 67 -1.11 0.97 -11.79
N ARG A 68 -2.05 1.90 -11.89
CA ARG A 68 -3.25 1.68 -12.67
C ARG A 68 -2.98 1.55 -14.16
N ARG A 69 -1.84 2.01 -14.63
CA ARG A 69 -1.50 1.81 -16.03
C ARG A 69 -1.09 0.37 -16.31
N GLU A 70 -0.71 -0.36 -15.27
CA GLU A 70 -0.18 -1.70 -15.44
C GLU A 70 -1.02 -2.77 -14.78
N SER A 71 -1.88 -2.42 -13.86
CA SER A 71 -2.52 -3.43 -13.05
C SER A 71 -3.85 -2.95 -12.51
N ASN A 72 -4.76 -3.86 -12.29
CA ASN A 72 -6.03 -3.55 -11.67
C ASN A 72 -6.06 -4.02 -10.22
N VAL A 73 -4.90 -4.22 -9.63
CA VAL A 73 -4.84 -4.72 -8.25
C VAL A 73 -5.56 -3.74 -7.33
N PRO A 74 -6.34 -4.22 -6.39
CA PRO A 74 -7.02 -3.34 -5.43
C PRO A 74 -6.01 -2.59 -4.59
N ILE A 75 -6.23 -1.30 -4.43
CA ILE A 75 -5.36 -0.45 -3.65
C ILE A 75 -6.18 0.29 -2.61
N ILE A 76 -5.77 0.18 -1.36
CA ILE A 76 -6.41 0.88 -0.28
C ILE A 76 -5.44 1.96 0.17
N LEU A 77 -5.86 3.22 0.07
CA LEU A 77 -5.00 4.33 0.46
C LEU A 77 -5.17 4.63 1.94
N LEU A 78 -4.06 4.82 2.61
CA LEU A 78 -4.05 5.12 4.03
C LEU A 78 -3.55 6.55 4.19
N THR A 79 -4.24 7.35 5.00
CA THR A 79 -3.77 8.69 5.24
C THR A 79 -3.32 8.74 6.65
N ALA A 80 -2.18 9.17 6.83
CA ALA A 80 -1.69 9.19 8.14
C ALA A 80 -1.89 10.43 8.78
N LYS A 81 -2.39 11.27 8.32
CA LYS A 81 -2.49 12.40 8.90
C LYS A 81 -3.29 12.52 9.85
N SER A 82 -3.41 12.50 10.46
CA SER A 82 -4.05 12.74 11.25
C SER A 82 -4.67 12.97 12.10
N GLU A 83 -4.58 13.33 12.65
CA GLU A 83 -5.06 13.70 13.62
C GLU A 83 -6.34 13.42 13.59
N SER A 84 -6.78 13.15 13.15
CA SER A 84 -7.97 13.09 13.07
C SER A 84 -8.40 11.87 12.94
N SER A 85 -8.48 11.44 13.47
CA SER A 85 -8.99 10.35 13.54
C SER A 85 -9.47 9.86 12.41
N ASP A 86 -9.70 10.24 11.91
CA ASP A 86 -10.26 9.82 10.93
C ASP A 86 -9.52 9.43 9.93
N LYS A 87 -8.73 9.42 9.96
CA LYS A 87 -8.03 9.17 9.13
C LYS A 87 -8.25 8.04 8.56
N VAL A 88 -8.77 7.53 8.35
CA VAL A 88 -8.93 6.53 7.98
C VAL A 88 -9.08 5.99 6.99
N LEU A 89 -9.18 5.78 6.59
CA LEU A 89 -9.27 5.21 6.00
C LEU A 89 -9.33 4.68 4.94
N GLY A 90 -9.24 4.01 4.60
CA GLY A 90 -9.17 3.40 3.53
C GLY A 90 -9.93 3.85 2.46
N LEU A 91 -9.60 4.69 1.83
CA LEU A 91 -10.29 5.13 0.78
C LEU A 91 -9.90 4.44 -0.40
N ASN A 92 -10.72 4.15 -1.29
CA ASN A 92 -10.39 3.49 -2.46
C ASN A 92 -10.20 4.34 -3.58
N ILE A 93 -9.42 5.30 -3.55
CA ILE A 93 -9.24 6.21 -4.59
C ILE A 93 -8.58 5.61 -5.75
N GLY A 94 -9.13 5.73 -6.88
CA GLY A 94 -8.55 5.23 -8.07
C GLY A 94 -8.42 3.79 -8.06
N ALA A 95 -8.84 3.21 -7.08
CA ALA A 95 -8.66 1.86 -6.99
C ALA A 95 -9.71 1.27 -7.70
N ASP A 96 -10.63 1.08 -7.29
CA ASP A 96 -11.55 0.54 -7.97
C ASP A 96 -12.60 1.26 -7.89
N ASP A 97 -12.59 1.92 -7.68
CA ASP A 97 -13.52 2.63 -7.54
C ASP A 97 -13.81 3.02 -8.13
#